data_fd3748383264cea7067996c67d8a001e
#
_entry.id   fd3748383264cea7067996c67d8a001e
#
_cell.length_a   1.000
_cell.length_b   1.000
_cell.length_c   1.000
_cell.angle_alpha   90.00
_cell.angle_beta   90.00
_cell.angle_gamma   90.00
#
_symmetry.space_group_name_H-M   'P 1'
#
loop_
_entity.id
_entity.type
_entity.pdbx_description
1 polymer ?
#
loop_
_entity_poly.entity_id
_entity_poly.type
_entity_poly.pdbx_seq_one_letter_code
_entity_poly.pdbx_strand_id
1 'polypeptide(L)'
;MEHKEYIRICDGAATAILFIHGIVGTPNHFNEFIPLIPDNFSVYNLLLDGHGKGVKDFSKTYMKQWEDQVSAAIEQLSSTHNEIYIVAHSLGTLLAMEQSIRNQKVSKLFLLAVPLKLSLKPRMFLNSAKVFLDKIKPDDFTALAAQRCYGIQNDRNPFHYIGWIPRFLELFAKIRQTRNTIGAVHTPCYVYQSSNDELVSGKSITFLKQNPHIAVNELRSSGHYYYDKADWNFLLAEFRKMIQLRGI
;
A
#
# COMPACT_ATOMS: atom_id res chain seq x y z
N MET A 1 -12.56 -11.04 9.96
CA MET A 1 -11.74 -9.90 10.48
C MET A 1 -12.39 -8.63 9.96
N GLU A 2 -12.61 -7.64 10.82
CA GLU A 2 -13.24 -6.40 10.40
C GLU A 2 -12.23 -5.50 9.68
N HIS A 3 -12.63 -4.92 8.54
CA HIS A 3 -11.80 -4.02 7.76
C HIS A 3 -12.29 -2.60 8.01
N LYS A 4 -11.62 -1.88 8.90
CA LYS A 4 -12.01 -0.53 9.31
C LYS A 4 -10.89 0.46 9.09
N GLU A 5 -11.31 1.66 8.74
CA GLU A 5 -10.50 2.85 8.82
C GLU A 5 -10.10 3.14 10.28
N TYR A 6 -8.90 3.65 10.48
CA TYR A 6 -8.44 4.08 11.80
C TYR A 6 -7.95 5.52 11.72
N ILE A 7 -8.47 6.37 12.58
CA ILE A 7 -8.11 7.78 12.66
C ILE A 7 -7.76 8.11 14.10
N ARG A 8 -6.59 8.72 14.30
CA ARG A 8 -6.16 9.36 15.54
C ARG A 8 -5.70 10.77 15.20
N ILE A 9 -6.46 11.77 15.57
CA ILE A 9 -6.07 13.18 15.43
C ILE A 9 -5.48 13.65 16.75
N CYS A 10 -4.28 14.21 16.69
CA CYS A 10 -3.61 14.82 17.81
C CYS A 10 -3.62 16.34 17.61
N ASP A 11 -4.25 17.05 18.52
CA ASP A 11 -4.32 18.51 18.46
C ASP A 11 -2.92 19.13 18.59
N GLY A 12 -2.60 20.03 17.67
CA GLY A 12 -1.29 20.68 17.60
C GLY A 12 -0.16 19.80 17.05
N ALA A 13 -0.46 18.60 16.56
CA ALA A 13 0.54 17.77 15.88
C ALA A 13 1.09 18.49 14.64
N ALA A 14 2.41 18.59 14.53
CA ALA A 14 3.06 19.14 13.35
C ALA A 14 3.05 18.15 12.18
N THR A 15 3.00 16.84 12.46
CA THR A 15 3.15 15.76 11.49
C THR A 15 1.97 14.80 11.54
N ALA A 16 1.47 14.41 10.36
CA ALA A 16 0.52 13.33 10.20
C ALA A 16 1.12 12.16 9.40
N ILE A 17 0.65 10.93 9.68
CA ILE A 17 0.98 9.75 8.89
C ILE A 17 -0.30 9.23 8.24
N LEU A 18 -0.29 9.14 6.90
CA LEU A 18 -1.35 8.57 6.09
C LEU A 18 -0.92 7.18 5.60
N PHE A 19 -1.76 6.17 5.85
CA PHE A 19 -1.57 4.82 5.33
C PHE A 19 -2.52 4.57 4.15
N ILE A 20 -1.99 3.98 3.06
CA ILE A 20 -2.75 3.70 1.83
C ILE A 20 -2.49 2.25 1.41
N HIS A 21 -3.51 1.39 1.53
CA HIS A 21 -3.40 -0.02 1.17
C HIS A 21 -3.44 -0.26 -0.36
N GLY A 22 -3.18 -1.50 -0.78
CA GLY A 22 -3.20 -1.93 -2.18
C GLY A 22 -4.60 -2.23 -2.72
N ILE A 23 -4.66 -2.55 -4.03
CA ILE A 23 -5.86 -3.08 -4.68
C ILE A 23 -6.27 -4.39 -3.98
N VAL A 24 -7.55 -4.58 -3.76
CA VAL A 24 -8.15 -5.63 -2.93
C VAL A 24 -7.59 -5.73 -1.51
N GLY A 25 -6.81 -4.73 -1.08
CA GLY A 25 -6.16 -4.67 0.23
C GLY A 25 -7.05 -4.15 1.36
N THR A 26 -6.45 -3.89 2.51
CA THR A 26 -7.15 -3.46 3.73
C THR A 26 -6.23 -2.63 4.61
N PRO A 27 -6.75 -1.70 5.43
CA PRO A 27 -5.99 -0.99 6.46
C PRO A 27 -5.26 -1.93 7.43
N ASN A 28 -5.77 -3.14 7.65
CA ASN A 28 -5.17 -4.13 8.56
C ASN A 28 -3.73 -4.52 8.19
N HIS A 29 -3.32 -4.26 6.93
CA HIS A 29 -1.94 -4.46 6.48
C HIS A 29 -0.93 -3.65 7.32
N PHE A 30 -1.36 -2.54 7.91
CA PHE A 30 -0.50 -1.61 8.64
C PHE A 30 -0.65 -1.68 10.16
N ASN A 31 -1.43 -2.62 10.69
CA ASN A 31 -1.74 -2.69 12.12
C ASN A 31 -0.50 -2.75 13.04
N GLU A 32 0.59 -3.36 12.58
CA GLU A 32 1.82 -3.47 13.38
C GLU A 32 2.72 -2.20 13.28
N PHE A 33 2.47 -1.31 12.32
CA PHE A 33 3.16 -0.02 12.24
C PHE A 33 2.55 1.02 13.19
N ILE A 34 1.23 0.99 13.37
CA ILE A 34 0.48 1.99 14.15
C ILE A 34 1.00 2.13 15.59
N PRO A 35 1.27 1.04 16.35
CA PRO A 35 1.79 1.13 17.72
C PRO A 35 3.19 1.72 17.83
N LEU A 36 3.92 1.87 16.73
CA LEU A 36 5.26 2.45 16.69
C LEU A 36 5.24 3.97 16.54
N ILE A 37 4.07 4.54 16.24
CA ILE A 37 3.92 5.96 15.96
C ILE A 37 3.75 6.72 17.27
N PRO A 38 4.60 7.73 17.56
CA PRO A 38 4.47 8.55 18.74
C PRO A 38 3.09 9.21 18.88
N ASP A 39 2.66 9.45 20.12
CA ASP A 39 1.33 9.99 20.40
C ASP A 39 1.14 11.43 19.91
N ASN A 40 2.23 12.16 19.68
CA ASN A 40 2.20 13.52 19.12
C ASN A 40 2.12 13.58 17.59
N PHE A 41 1.84 12.45 16.93
CA PHE A 41 1.54 12.37 15.50
C PHE A 41 0.06 12.08 15.29
N SER A 42 -0.56 12.72 14.29
CA SER A 42 -1.85 12.26 13.79
C SER A 42 -1.67 11.06 12.88
N VAL A 43 -2.64 10.15 12.89
CA VAL A 43 -2.62 8.92 12.08
C VAL A 43 -3.94 8.81 11.33
N TYR A 44 -3.85 8.55 10.04
CA TYR A 44 -5.00 8.22 9.21
C TYR A 44 -4.69 6.95 8.43
N ASN A 45 -5.28 5.82 8.81
CA ASN A 45 -5.18 4.55 8.09
C ASN A 45 -6.44 4.37 7.26
N LEU A 46 -6.34 4.76 5.97
CA LEU A 46 -7.45 4.96 5.04
C LEU A 46 -8.01 3.62 4.55
N LEU A 47 -9.33 3.47 4.54
CA LEU A 47 -10.03 2.40 3.85
C LEU A 47 -10.55 2.92 2.51
N LEU A 48 -9.97 2.47 1.39
CA LEU A 48 -10.40 2.86 0.05
C LEU A 48 -11.82 2.37 -0.25
N ASP A 49 -12.59 3.20 -0.94
CA ASP A 49 -13.96 2.89 -1.30
C ASP A 49 -14.12 1.53 -1.98
N GLY A 50 -15.20 0.83 -1.64
CA GLY A 50 -15.49 -0.52 -2.10
C GLY A 50 -14.74 -1.63 -1.37
N HIS A 51 -13.71 -1.31 -0.59
CA HIS A 51 -13.01 -2.27 0.27
C HIS A 51 -13.73 -2.44 1.62
N GLY A 52 -13.45 -3.52 2.32
CA GLY A 52 -14.21 -3.91 3.53
C GLY A 52 -15.61 -4.46 3.23
N LYS A 53 -16.02 -4.50 1.98
CA LYS A 53 -17.36 -4.87 1.48
C LYS A 53 -17.29 -6.08 0.54
N GLY A 54 -18.39 -6.37 -0.13
CA GLY A 54 -18.49 -7.49 -1.06
C GLY A 54 -17.90 -7.21 -2.45
N VAL A 55 -17.76 -8.28 -3.22
CA VAL A 55 -17.23 -8.27 -4.60
C VAL A 55 -17.94 -7.25 -5.49
N LYS A 56 -19.28 -7.13 -5.36
CA LYS A 56 -20.08 -6.19 -6.15
C LYS A 56 -19.83 -4.73 -5.80
N ASP A 57 -19.52 -4.43 -4.54
CA ASP A 57 -19.22 -3.06 -4.12
C ASP A 57 -17.88 -2.62 -4.68
N PHE A 58 -16.86 -3.48 -4.62
CA PHE A 58 -15.57 -3.23 -5.26
C PHE A 58 -15.71 -3.05 -6.78
N SER A 59 -16.57 -3.84 -7.45
CA SER A 59 -16.82 -3.74 -8.90
C SER A 59 -17.38 -2.38 -9.33
N LYS A 60 -18.04 -1.64 -8.43
CA LYS A 60 -18.65 -0.34 -8.71
C LYS A 60 -17.67 0.84 -8.53
N THR A 61 -16.52 0.60 -7.93
CA THR A 61 -15.49 1.64 -7.74
C THR A 61 -14.66 1.83 -9.01
N TYR A 62 -13.81 2.84 -9.03
CA TYR A 62 -12.89 3.13 -10.13
C TYR A 62 -11.67 3.91 -9.63
N MET A 63 -10.58 3.91 -10.39
CA MET A 63 -9.29 4.48 -10.00
C MET A 63 -9.39 5.94 -9.59
N LYS A 64 -10.13 6.74 -10.38
CA LYS A 64 -10.28 8.19 -10.08
C LYS A 64 -10.96 8.44 -8.74
N GLN A 65 -11.91 7.59 -8.33
CA GLN A 65 -12.56 7.67 -7.00
C GLN A 65 -11.54 7.46 -5.87
N TRP A 66 -10.63 6.49 -6.02
CA TRP A 66 -9.57 6.26 -5.03
C TRP A 66 -8.53 7.38 -5.03
N GLU A 67 -8.19 7.93 -6.20
CA GLU A 67 -7.33 9.12 -6.32
C GLU A 67 -7.94 10.32 -5.58
N ASP A 68 -9.24 10.58 -5.79
CA ASP A 68 -9.95 11.69 -5.15
C ASP A 68 -10.05 11.49 -3.64
N GLN A 69 -10.31 10.25 -3.18
CA GLN A 69 -10.36 9.92 -1.76
C GLN A 69 -9.01 10.16 -1.07
N VAL A 70 -7.90 9.74 -1.70
CA VAL A 70 -6.55 10.00 -1.17
C VAL A 70 -6.23 11.49 -1.20
N SER A 71 -6.59 12.21 -2.27
CA SER A 71 -6.39 13.65 -2.38
C SER A 71 -7.14 14.40 -1.26
N ALA A 72 -8.40 14.08 -1.04
CA ALA A 72 -9.20 14.67 0.02
C ALA A 72 -8.62 14.43 1.42
N ALA A 73 -8.13 13.20 1.70
CA ALA A 73 -7.47 12.88 2.96
C ALA A 73 -6.19 13.73 3.16
N ILE A 74 -5.39 13.90 2.11
CA ILE A 74 -4.17 14.73 2.17
C ILE A 74 -4.52 16.20 2.30
N GLU A 75 -5.53 16.71 1.62
CA GLU A 75 -6.00 18.10 1.76
C GLU A 75 -6.47 18.39 3.19
N GLN A 76 -7.27 17.47 3.76
CA GLN A 76 -7.69 17.56 5.15
C GLN A 76 -6.51 17.61 6.11
N LEU A 77 -5.54 16.70 5.98
CA LEU A 77 -4.33 16.69 6.82
C LEU A 77 -3.47 17.93 6.60
N SER A 78 -3.36 18.40 5.36
CA SER A 78 -2.58 19.59 5.01
C SER A 78 -3.13 20.87 5.63
N SER A 79 -4.41 20.93 5.96
CA SER A 79 -5.02 22.11 6.58
C SER A 79 -4.55 22.33 8.02
N THR A 80 -4.12 21.26 8.71
CA THR A 80 -3.81 21.30 10.15
C THR A 80 -2.38 20.84 10.47
N HIS A 81 -1.66 20.22 9.53
CA HIS A 81 -0.30 19.70 9.73
C HIS A 81 0.70 20.36 8.80
N ASN A 82 1.95 20.47 9.23
CA ASN A 82 3.05 21.01 8.43
C ASN A 82 3.67 19.96 7.52
N GLU A 83 3.68 18.70 7.97
CA GLU A 83 4.27 17.58 7.25
C GLU A 83 3.32 16.37 7.22
N ILE A 84 3.31 15.68 6.09
CA ILE A 84 2.58 14.43 5.91
C ILE A 84 3.57 13.37 5.45
N TYR A 85 3.68 12.27 6.22
CA TYR A 85 4.37 11.07 5.78
C TYR A 85 3.35 10.10 5.23
N ILE A 86 3.64 9.46 4.10
CA ILE A 86 2.75 8.44 3.54
C ILE A 86 3.42 7.09 3.62
N VAL A 87 2.72 6.12 4.20
CA VAL A 87 3.08 4.70 4.22
C VAL A 87 2.12 3.97 3.28
N ALA A 88 2.62 3.30 2.27
CA ALA A 88 1.76 2.73 1.26
C ALA A 88 2.21 1.34 0.79
N HIS A 89 1.25 0.52 0.36
CA HIS A 89 1.48 -0.81 -0.18
C HIS A 89 0.88 -0.96 -1.58
N SER A 90 1.61 -1.58 -2.50
CA SER A 90 1.14 -1.96 -3.84
C SER A 90 0.49 -0.79 -4.60
N LEU A 91 -0.78 -0.86 -5.02
CA LEU A 91 -1.51 0.26 -5.65
C LEU A 91 -1.35 1.57 -4.86
N GLY A 92 -1.46 1.50 -3.53
CA GLY A 92 -1.34 2.68 -2.67
C GLY A 92 -0.03 3.45 -2.89
N THR A 93 1.05 2.76 -3.27
CA THR A 93 2.35 3.41 -3.55
C THR A 93 2.30 4.30 -4.78
N LEU A 94 1.52 3.93 -5.80
CA LEU A 94 1.33 4.73 -7.01
C LEU A 94 0.55 6.01 -6.70
N LEU A 95 -0.47 5.90 -5.86
CA LEU A 95 -1.25 7.03 -5.37
C LEU A 95 -0.38 7.97 -4.49
N ALA A 96 0.44 7.38 -3.61
CA ALA A 96 1.36 8.13 -2.76
C ALA A 96 2.38 8.93 -3.57
N MET A 97 3.00 8.31 -4.59
CA MET A 97 3.94 9.01 -5.48
C MET A 97 3.28 10.16 -6.23
N GLU A 98 2.07 9.97 -6.75
CA GLU A 98 1.33 11.04 -7.43
C GLU A 98 1.04 12.22 -6.50
N GLN A 99 0.60 11.93 -5.27
CA GLN A 99 0.30 12.98 -4.30
C GLN A 99 1.55 13.74 -3.84
N SER A 100 2.70 13.08 -3.74
CA SER A 100 3.96 13.74 -3.40
C SER A 100 4.44 14.73 -4.46
N ILE A 101 4.04 14.53 -5.73
CA ILE A 101 4.31 15.50 -6.80
C ILE A 101 3.38 16.71 -6.68
N ARG A 102 2.15 16.53 -6.20
CA ARG A 102 1.11 17.56 -6.16
C ARG A 102 1.09 18.40 -4.88
N ASN A 103 1.55 17.83 -3.77
CA ASN A 103 1.45 18.46 -2.46
C ASN A 103 2.81 18.49 -1.74
N GLN A 104 3.35 19.67 -1.54
CA GLN A 104 4.67 19.90 -0.93
C GLN A 104 4.71 19.53 0.57
N LYS A 105 3.56 19.41 1.24
CA LYS A 105 3.51 18.94 2.63
C LYS A 105 3.71 17.43 2.76
N VAL A 106 3.61 16.68 1.65
CA VAL A 106 4.02 15.27 1.61
C VAL A 106 5.55 15.21 1.60
N SER A 107 6.14 15.00 2.76
CA SER A 107 7.58 15.18 2.99
C SER A 107 8.38 13.88 3.04
N LYS A 108 7.73 12.72 3.24
CA LYS A 108 8.37 11.39 3.20
C LYS A 108 7.42 10.31 2.70
N LEU A 109 7.98 9.34 1.95
CA LEU A 109 7.25 8.17 1.48
C LEU A 109 7.93 6.88 1.98
N PHE A 110 7.16 5.97 2.59
CA PHE A 110 7.56 4.62 2.97
C PHE A 110 6.73 3.61 2.14
N LEU A 111 7.34 3.01 1.14
CA LEU A 111 6.63 2.34 0.07
C LEU A 111 6.97 0.85 0.02
N LEU A 112 5.96 0.00 0.15
CA LEU A 112 6.06 -1.46 0.13
C LEU A 112 5.55 -2.01 -1.20
N ALA A 113 6.33 -2.86 -1.87
CA ALA A 113 5.93 -3.57 -3.09
C ALA A 113 5.43 -2.65 -4.22
N VAL A 114 6.26 -1.68 -4.63
CA VAL A 114 5.91 -0.69 -5.68
C VAL A 114 5.73 -1.39 -7.05
N PRO A 115 4.51 -1.42 -7.65
CA PRO A 115 4.20 -2.26 -8.78
C PRO A 115 4.46 -1.57 -10.13
N LEU A 116 5.69 -1.10 -10.40
CA LEU A 116 6.00 -0.50 -11.70
C LEU A 116 6.10 -1.53 -12.83
N LYS A 117 6.30 -2.80 -12.52
CA LYS A 117 6.16 -3.93 -13.44
C LYS A 117 5.56 -5.11 -12.69
N LEU A 118 4.55 -5.74 -13.28
CA LEU A 118 3.92 -6.93 -12.73
C LEU A 118 4.53 -8.21 -13.32
N SER A 119 4.51 -9.28 -12.50
CA SER A 119 4.90 -10.63 -12.88
C SER A 119 4.07 -11.62 -12.06
N LEU A 120 2.93 -12.02 -12.62
CA LEU A 120 2.01 -12.93 -11.95
C LEU A 120 2.63 -14.33 -11.89
N LYS A 121 3.11 -14.73 -10.70
CA LYS A 121 3.66 -16.07 -10.48
C LYS A 121 2.53 -17.07 -10.16
N PRO A 122 2.67 -18.38 -10.49
CA PRO A 122 1.67 -19.41 -10.19
C PRO A 122 1.23 -19.44 -8.72
N ARG A 123 2.14 -19.13 -7.80
CA ARG A 123 1.87 -19.08 -6.35
C ARG A 123 0.77 -18.07 -5.99
N MET A 124 0.69 -16.94 -6.69
CA MET A 124 -0.38 -15.97 -6.48
C MET A 124 -1.76 -16.60 -6.74
N PHE A 125 -1.93 -17.29 -7.86
CA PHE A 125 -3.18 -17.96 -8.19
C PHE A 125 -3.53 -19.06 -7.19
N LEU A 126 -2.52 -19.83 -6.74
CA LEU A 126 -2.69 -20.88 -5.73
C LEU A 126 -3.15 -20.30 -4.40
N ASN A 127 -2.52 -19.23 -3.91
CA ASN A 127 -2.91 -18.58 -2.67
C ASN A 127 -4.31 -17.98 -2.76
N SER A 128 -4.62 -17.28 -3.86
CA SER A 128 -5.96 -16.74 -4.10
C SER A 128 -7.03 -17.84 -4.13
N ALA A 129 -6.75 -18.98 -4.80
CA ALA A 129 -7.66 -20.11 -4.83
C ALA A 129 -7.87 -20.74 -3.43
N LYS A 130 -6.81 -20.86 -2.62
CA LYS A 130 -6.92 -21.35 -1.23
C LYS A 130 -7.77 -20.43 -0.37
N VAL A 131 -7.57 -19.11 -0.50
CA VAL A 131 -8.40 -18.10 0.19
C VAL A 131 -9.84 -18.17 -0.26
N PHE A 132 -10.08 -18.24 -1.58
CA PHE A 132 -11.43 -18.33 -2.15
C PHE A 132 -12.18 -19.57 -1.71
N LEU A 133 -11.51 -20.72 -1.63
CA LEU A 133 -12.11 -21.99 -1.25
C LEU A 133 -12.13 -22.24 0.26
N ASP A 134 -11.58 -21.31 1.06
CA ASP A 134 -11.38 -21.45 2.50
C ASP A 134 -10.61 -22.74 2.87
N LYS A 135 -9.60 -23.09 2.05
CA LYS A 135 -8.76 -24.29 2.18
C LYS A 135 -7.31 -23.92 2.50
N ILE A 136 -7.10 -23.15 3.56
CA ILE A 136 -5.77 -22.74 4.01
C ILE A 136 -5.33 -23.64 5.15
N LYS A 137 -4.14 -24.25 5.03
CA LYS A 137 -3.53 -25.01 6.10
C LYS A 137 -2.89 -24.08 7.15
N PRO A 138 -2.84 -24.48 8.44
CA PRO A 138 -2.25 -23.65 9.50
C PRO A 138 -0.76 -23.32 9.31
N ASP A 139 -0.03 -24.14 8.55
CA ASP A 139 1.38 -23.98 8.23
C ASP A 139 1.64 -23.24 6.91
N ASP A 140 0.58 -22.84 6.19
CA ASP A 140 0.70 -22.07 4.95
C ASP A 140 0.71 -20.55 5.24
N PHE A 141 1.81 -20.08 5.80
CA PHE A 141 1.97 -18.69 6.23
C PHE A 141 1.74 -17.67 5.10
N THR A 142 2.03 -18.04 3.85
CA THR A 142 1.84 -17.14 2.70
C THR A 142 0.37 -16.99 2.31
N ALA A 143 -0.40 -18.08 2.35
CA ALA A 143 -1.85 -18.02 2.10
C ALA A 143 -2.58 -17.35 3.28
N LEU A 144 -2.14 -17.58 4.52
CA LEU A 144 -2.66 -16.90 5.71
C LEU A 144 -2.40 -15.38 5.65
N ALA A 145 -1.21 -14.97 5.23
CA ALA A 145 -0.88 -13.57 5.06
C ALA A 145 -1.74 -12.92 3.97
N ALA A 146 -1.93 -13.59 2.82
CA ALA A 146 -2.82 -13.12 1.77
C ALA A 146 -4.27 -12.97 2.28
N GLN A 147 -4.78 -13.96 3.02
CA GLN A 147 -6.13 -13.91 3.60
C GLN A 147 -6.32 -12.71 4.55
N ARG A 148 -5.32 -12.42 5.40
CA ARG A 148 -5.37 -11.27 6.32
C ARG A 148 -5.35 -9.93 5.60
N CYS A 149 -4.69 -9.87 4.44
CA CYS A 149 -4.53 -8.67 3.64
C CYS A 149 -5.63 -8.46 2.59
N TYR A 150 -6.48 -9.45 2.32
CA TYR A 150 -7.60 -9.29 1.40
C TYR A 150 -8.75 -8.57 2.10
N GLY A 151 -9.07 -7.38 1.59
CA GLY A 151 -10.10 -6.50 2.13
C GLY A 151 -11.45 -6.61 1.42
N ILE A 152 -11.68 -7.64 0.62
CA ILE A 152 -12.96 -7.87 -0.09
C ILE A 152 -13.54 -9.20 0.38
N GLN A 153 -14.80 -9.19 0.79
CA GLN A 153 -15.50 -10.41 1.19
C GLN A 153 -15.72 -11.30 -0.04
N ASN A 154 -15.33 -12.58 0.08
CA ASN A 154 -15.46 -13.54 -1.00
C ASN A 154 -16.92 -13.78 -1.41
N ASP A 155 -17.14 -13.91 -2.71
CA ASP A 155 -18.42 -14.34 -3.29
C ASP A 155 -18.22 -15.67 -4.02
N ARG A 156 -19.10 -16.63 -3.78
CA ARG A 156 -19.04 -17.96 -4.42
C ARG A 156 -19.40 -17.95 -5.90
N ASN A 157 -20.03 -16.88 -6.38
CA ASN A 157 -20.40 -16.76 -7.79
C ASN A 157 -19.25 -16.11 -8.58
N PRO A 158 -18.51 -16.87 -9.44
CA PRO A 158 -17.36 -16.34 -10.18
C PRO A 158 -17.74 -15.23 -11.15
N PHE A 159 -18.98 -15.18 -11.64
CA PHE A 159 -19.42 -14.13 -12.56
C PHE A 159 -19.45 -12.73 -11.93
N HIS A 160 -19.57 -12.64 -10.61
CA HIS A 160 -19.51 -11.35 -9.91
C HIS A 160 -18.12 -10.70 -9.99
N TYR A 161 -17.05 -11.48 -10.23
CA TYR A 161 -15.69 -10.99 -10.39
C TYR A 161 -15.40 -10.39 -11.77
N ILE A 162 -16.28 -10.57 -12.76
CA ILE A 162 -16.13 -9.97 -14.10
C ILE A 162 -16.03 -8.43 -13.97
N GLY A 163 -16.77 -7.83 -13.05
CA GLY A 163 -16.71 -6.39 -12.74
C GLY A 163 -15.36 -5.89 -12.22
N TRP A 164 -14.45 -6.80 -11.85
CA TRP A 164 -13.09 -6.45 -11.42
C TRP A 164 -12.15 -6.16 -12.59
N ILE A 165 -12.44 -6.68 -13.77
CA ILE A 165 -11.59 -6.52 -14.97
C ILE A 165 -11.28 -5.05 -15.24
N PRO A 166 -12.27 -4.11 -15.28
CA PRO A 166 -11.96 -2.69 -15.46
C PRO A 166 -11.02 -2.13 -14.38
N ARG A 167 -11.14 -2.58 -13.12
CA ARG A 167 -10.26 -2.14 -12.00
C ARG A 167 -8.81 -2.50 -12.23
N PHE A 168 -8.56 -3.71 -12.75
CA PHE A 168 -7.20 -4.12 -13.09
C PHE A 168 -6.67 -3.43 -14.35
N LEU A 169 -7.53 -3.15 -15.35
CA LEU A 169 -7.13 -2.35 -16.51
C LEU A 169 -6.74 -0.91 -16.09
N GLU A 170 -7.51 -0.31 -15.19
CA GLU A 170 -7.19 1.00 -14.62
C GLU A 170 -5.87 0.96 -13.81
N LEU A 171 -5.60 -0.13 -13.08
CA LEU A 171 -4.31 -0.33 -12.40
C LEU A 171 -3.14 -0.37 -13.41
N PHE A 172 -3.28 -1.07 -14.53
CA PHE A 172 -2.25 -1.08 -15.57
C PHE A 172 -2.01 0.31 -16.16
N ALA A 173 -3.09 1.08 -16.39
CA ALA A 173 -2.98 2.46 -16.84
C ALA A 173 -2.24 3.33 -15.80
N LYS A 174 -2.57 3.16 -14.52
CA LYS A 174 -1.91 3.87 -13.41
C LYS A 174 -0.43 3.53 -13.30
N ILE A 175 -0.06 2.26 -13.42
CA ILE A 175 1.33 1.80 -13.47
C ILE A 175 2.09 2.51 -14.60
N ARG A 176 1.49 2.58 -15.80
CA ARG A 176 2.10 3.25 -16.95
C ARG A 176 2.27 4.76 -16.69
N GLN A 177 1.25 5.41 -16.15
CA GLN A 177 1.30 6.82 -15.77
C GLN A 177 2.44 7.08 -14.78
N THR A 178 2.52 6.32 -13.69
CA THR A 178 3.54 6.49 -12.66
C THR A 178 4.96 6.28 -13.21
N ARG A 179 5.18 5.31 -14.12
CA ARG A 179 6.49 5.18 -14.80
C ARG A 179 6.90 6.45 -15.55
N ASN A 180 5.94 7.12 -16.19
CA ASN A 180 6.23 8.34 -16.96
C ASN A 180 6.48 9.56 -16.06
N THR A 181 5.95 9.55 -14.83
CA THR A 181 6.05 10.67 -13.89
C THR A 181 7.05 10.44 -12.75
N ILE A 182 7.67 9.24 -12.68
CA ILE A 182 8.57 8.89 -11.57
C ILE A 182 9.73 9.88 -11.40
N GLY A 183 10.24 10.46 -12.49
CA GLY A 183 11.29 11.47 -12.46
C GLY A 183 10.89 12.79 -11.79
N ALA A 184 9.59 13.06 -11.65
CA ALA A 184 9.06 14.24 -10.99
C ALA A 184 8.87 14.07 -9.47
N VAL A 185 9.12 12.87 -8.93
CA VAL A 185 9.07 12.61 -7.48
C VAL A 185 10.34 13.15 -6.84
N HIS A 186 10.23 14.26 -6.11
CA HIS A 186 11.36 14.89 -5.39
C HIS A 186 11.32 14.58 -3.89
N THR A 187 10.19 14.09 -3.38
CA THR A 187 10.04 13.66 -2.00
C THR A 187 10.94 12.45 -1.71
N PRO A 188 11.70 12.44 -0.60
CA PRO A 188 12.45 11.28 -0.15
C PRO A 188 11.59 10.02 -0.07
N CYS A 189 11.95 8.97 -0.83
CA CYS A 189 11.23 7.71 -0.91
C CYS A 189 12.08 6.57 -0.35
N TYR A 190 11.56 5.89 0.66
CA TYR A 190 12.11 4.66 1.22
C TYR A 190 11.30 3.50 0.67
N VAL A 191 11.84 2.80 -0.33
CA VAL A 191 11.15 1.71 -1.02
C VAL A 191 11.66 0.35 -0.55
N TYR A 192 10.77 -0.59 -0.30
CA TYR A 192 11.05 -1.96 0.10
C TYR A 192 10.39 -2.92 -0.88
N GLN A 193 11.22 -3.65 -1.65
CA GLN A 193 10.79 -4.59 -2.67
C GLN A 193 11.16 -6.02 -2.27
N SER A 194 10.18 -6.91 -2.26
CA SER A 194 10.39 -8.32 -1.95
C SER A 194 10.93 -9.09 -3.16
N SER A 195 12.03 -9.83 -3.00
CA SER A 195 12.63 -10.64 -4.06
C SER A 195 11.74 -11.82 -4.48
N ASN A 196 10.93 -12.33 -3.55
CA ASN A 196 9.99 -13.43 -3.79
C ASN A 196 8.57 -12.98 -4.07
N ASP A 197 8.34 -11.66 -4.31
CA ASP A 197 7.02 -11.13 -4.62
C ASP A 197 6.38 -11.91 -5.79
N GLU A 198 5.14 -12.34 -5.59
CA GLU A 198 4.38 -13.14 -6.53
C GLU A 198 3.55 -12.31 -7.51
N LEU A 199 3.45 -10.99 -7.30
CA LEU A 199 2.69 -10.04 -8.11
C LEU A 199 3.59 -9.01 -8.78
N VAL A 200 4.55 -8.47 -8.03
CA VAL A 200 5.43 -7.39 -8.49
C VAL A 200 6.75 -7.97 -8.96
N SER A 201 7.13 -7.63 -10.19
CA SER A 201 8.42 -8.03 -10.75
C SER A 201 9.58 -7.27 -10.11
N GLY A 202 10.68 -7.96 -9.82
CA GLY A 202 11.95 -7.33 -9.43
C GLY A 202 12.45 -6.29 -10.45
N LYS A 203 12.00 -6.36 -11.71
CA LYS A 203 12.28 -5.31 -12.72
C LYS A 203 11.66 -3.95 -12.38
N SER A 204 10.75 -3.85 -11.41
CA SER A 204 10.28 -2.56 -10.87
C SER A 204 11.44 -1.74 -10.31
N ILE A 205 12.45 -2.39 -9.73
CA ILE A 205 13.66 -1.74 -9.18
C ILE A 205 14.41 -0.93 -10.24
N THR A 206 14.43 -1.42 -11.49
CA THR A 206 15.12 -0.71 -12.58
C THR A 206 14.50 0.66 -12.88
N PHE A 207 13.18 0.77 -12.76
CA PHE A 207 12.48 2.05 -12.91
C PHE A 207 12.73 2.96 -11.70
N LEU A 208 12.65 2.41 -10.48
CA LEU A 208 12.82 3.14 -9.22
C LEU A 208 14.21 3.77 -9.13
N LYS A 209 15.27 3.02 -9.47
CA LYS A 209 16.67 3.47 -9.43
C LYS A 209 17.02 4.57 -10.44
N GLN A 210 16.12 4.92 -11.36
CA GLN A 210 16.30 6.06 -12.27
C GLN A 210 16.10 7.41 -11.54
N ASN A 211 15.48 7.43 -10.37
CA ASN A 211 15.27 8.63 -9.60
C ASN A 211 16.16 8.64 -8.34
N PRO A 212 17.05 9.64 -8.17
CA PRO A 212 17.98 9.70 -7.05
C PRO A 212 17.31 9.94 -5.68
N HIS A 213 16.07 10.41 -5.66
CA HIS A 213 15.29 10.59 -4.42
C HIS A 213 14.68 9.29 -3.90
N ILE A 214 14.84 8.17 -4.64
CA ILE A 214 14.26 6.88 -4.30
C ILE A 214 15.35 5.91 -3.83
N ALA A 215 15.38 5.65 -2.53
CA ALA A 215 16.23 4.62 -1.92
C ALA A 215 15.49 3.27 -1.96
N VAL A 216 16.08 2.27 -2.62
CA VAL A 216 15.47 0.93 -2.77
C VAL A 216 16.21 -0.09 -1.91
N ASN A 217 15.48 -0.74 -1.02
CA ASN A 217 15.91 -1.85 -0.19
C ASN A 217 15.23 -3.14 -0.64
N GLU A 218 15.97 -4.24 -0.70
CA GLU A 218 15.44 -5.53 -1.08
C GLU A 218 15.19 -6.41 0.15
N LEU A 219 13.97 -6.96 0.24
CA LEU A 219 13.56 -7.96 1.23
C LEU A 219 13.76 -9.34 0.63
N ARG A 220 14.69 -10.12 1.17
CA ARG A 220 15.18 -11.34 0.52
C ARG A 220 14.27 -12.54 0.64
N SER A 221 13.51 -12.63 1.74
CA SER A 221 12.70 -13.82 2.07
C SER A 221 11.20 -13.56 2.04
N SER A 222 10.78 -12.34 1.73
CA SER A 222 9.39 -11.91 1.76
C SER A 222 8.72 -12.01 0.40
N GLY A 223 7.38 -12.10 0.40
CA GLY A 223 6.49 -12.07 -0.76
C GLY A 223 5.74 -10.74 -0.86
N HIS A 224 4.56 -10.76 -1.53
CA HIS A 224 3.73 -9.57 -1.68
C HIS A 224 2.99 -9.18 -0.39
N TYR A 225 2.46 -10.18 0.32
CA TYR A 225 1.71 -10.00 1.57
C TYR A 225 2.42 -10.64 2.78
N TYR A 226 3.25 -11.64 2.54
CA TYR A 226 4.00 -12.34 3.58
C TYR A 226 5.37 -11.71 3.77
N TYR A 227 5.68 -11.34 5.00
CA TYR A 227 7.01 -10.89 5.39
C TYR A 227 7.65 -11.94 6.32
N ASP A 228 8.87 -12.38 5.96
CA ASP A 228 9.70 -13.17 6.86
C ASP A 228 10.05 -12.37 8.12
N LYS A 229 10.26 -13.06 9.24
CA LYS A 229 10.51 -12.42 10.53
C LYS A 229 11.72 -11.46 10.51
N ALA A 230 12.79 -11.80 9.80
CA ALA A 230 13.98 -10.94 9.71
C ALA A 230 13.68 -9.68 8.88
N ASP A 231 13.06 -9.85 7.70
CA ASP A 231 12.64 -8.75 6.83
C ASP A 231 11.61 -7.85 7.53
N TRP A 232 10.69 -8.44 8.31
CA TRP A 232 9.69 -7.70 9.08
C TRP A 232 10.32 -6.84 10.17
N ASN A 233 11.23 -7.41 10.97
CA ASN A 233 11.96 -6.66 11.98
C ASN A 233 12.78 -5.51 11.36
N PHE A 234 13.39 -5.74 10.21
CA PHE A 234 14.09 -4.72 9.45
C PHE A 234 13.14 -3.59 9.02
N LEU A 235 11.98 -3.92 8.44
CA LEU A 235 10.96 -2.93 8.05
C LEU A 235 10.50 -2.06 9.22
N LEU A 236 10.21 -2.68 10.39
CA LEU A 236 9.77 -1.94 11.57
C LEU A 236 10.89 -1.02 12.11
N ALA A 237 12.15 -1.45 12.03
CA ALA A 237 13.30 -0.63 12.42
C ALA A 237 13.49 0.56 11.48
N GLU A 238 13.40 0.35 10.17
CA GLU A 238 13.50 1.41 9.17
C GLU A 238 12.33 2.40 9.26
N PHE A 239 11.12 1.91 9.54
CA PHE A 239 9.97 2.78 9.79
C PHE A 239 10.19 3.67 11.02
N ARG A 240 10.69 3.11 12.15
CA ARG A 240 11.05 3.90 13.33
C ARG A 240 12.09 4.97 13.01
N LYS A 241 13.12 4.64 12.23
CA LYS A 241 14.11 5.63 11.79
C LYS A 241 13.46 6.75 10.99
N MET A 242 12.60 6.43 10.02
CA MET A 242 11.92 7.42 9.20
C MET A 242 11.11 8.42 10.03
N ILE A 243 10.36 7.94 11.04
CA ILE A 243 9.53 8.82 11.90
C ILE A 243 10.36 9.62 12.91
N GLN A 244 11.56 9.14 13.32
CA GLN A 244 12.46 9.84 14.23
C GLN A 244 13.32 10.89 13.54
N LEU A 245 13.65 10.72 12.27
CA LEU A 245 14.38 11.69 11.46
C LEU A 245 13.48 12.92 11.24
N ARG A 246 13.56 13.92 12.14
CA ARG A 246 12.97 15.24 11.88
C ARG A 246 13.67 15.82 10.64
N GLY A 247 12.90 16.39 9.72
CA GLY A 247 13.47 17.12 8.61
C GLY A 247 14.43 18.20 9.15
N ILE A 248 15.65 18.21 8.61
CA ILE A 248 16.68 19.23 8.87
C ILE A 248 16.27 20.48 8.11
#